data_1648c12665a9c8b7637dfdeb9f2494e1
#
_entry.id   1648c12665a9c8b7637dfdeb9f2494e1
#
_cell.length_a   1.000
_cell.length_b   1.000
_cell.length_c   1.000
_cell.angle_alpha   90.00
_cell.angle_beta   90.00
_cell.angle_gamma   90.00
#
_symmetry.space_group_name_H-M   'P 1'
#
loop_
_entity.id
_entity.type
_entity.pdbx_description
1 polymer ?
#
loop_
_entity_poly.entity_id
_entity_poly.type
_entity_poly.pdbx_seq_one_letter_code
_entity_poly.pdbx_strand_id
1 'polypeptide(L)'
;MCCLFGILDYGHKLSRKEKTKILSVLSVACEERGTDATGIAYNSGGSLKVYKRPLPAHLLWFKVYEGTNLVMGHTRLTTQGSERYNQNNHPFSGQAGNTSFALAHNGVLSNDKRLRRQHDLPATKIETDSYIAVQLLEASGELSFASLASMAEKLEGSFTISVMTDTDDLYLVKGDNPICIYHYEKLGFYIYASTEPDRKSTRLNSSH
;
A
#
# COMPACT_ATOMS: atom_id res chain seq x y z
N MET A 1 12.12 -4.14 8.13
CA MET A 1 11.00 -3.15 8.04
C MET A 1 10.37 -3.27 6.67
N CYS A 2 9.05 -3.12 6.56
CA CYS A 2 8.33 -3.19 5.30
C CYS A 2 8.61 -2.01 4.36
N CYS A 3 8.16 -2.08 3.11
CA CYS A 3 8.21 -0.97 2.17
C CYS A 3 6.85 -0.78 1.49
N LEU A 4 6.40 0.47 1.44
CA LEU A 4 5.31 0.93 0.59
C LEU A 4 5.87 1.38 -0.74
N PHE A 5 5.15 1.14 -1.83
CA PHE A 5 5.48 1.66 -3.16
C PHE A 5 4.20 1.83 -3.99
N GLY A 6 4.28 2.64 -5.04
CA GLY A 6 3.15 2.78 -5.95
C GLY A 6 3.35 3.80 -7.05
N ILE A 7 2.37 3.87 -7.94
CA ILE A 7 2.28 4.78 -9.07
C ILE A 7 0.86 5.33 -9.19
N LEU A 8 0.76 6.65 -9.44
CA LEU A 8 -0.48 7.33 -9.84
C LEU A 8 -0.25 8.04 -11.17
N ASP A 9 -0.84 7.53 -12.24
CA ASP A 9 -0.81 8.10 -13.60
C ASP A 9 -2.05 8.95 -13.85
N TYR A 10 -2.05 10.18 -13.33
CA TYR A 10 -3.18 11.11 -13.48
C TYR A 10 -3.25 11.73 -14.89
N GLY A 11 -2.14 11.74 -15.61
CA GLY A 11 -2.08 12.23 -16.98
C GLY A 11 -2.50 11.21 -18.03
N HIS A 12 -2.70 9.96 -17.64
CA HIS A 12 -3.05 8.83 -18.52
C HIS A 12 -2.11 8.66 -19.71
N LYS A 13 -0.84 9.04 -19.52
CA LYS A 13 0.18 9.03 -20.60
C LYS A 13 1.03 7.76 -20.61
N LEU A 14 1.06 7.02 -19.53
CA LEU A 14 1.86 5.81 -19.42
C LEU A 14 1.12 4.62 -20.03
N SER A 15 1.79 3.93 -20.93
CA SER A 15 1.32 2.64 -21.43
C SER A 15 1.31 1.58 -20.32
N ARG A 16 0.53 0.54 -20.50
CA ARG A 16 0.52 -0.63 -19.60
C ARG A 16 1.93 -1.20 -19.39
N LYS A 17 2.75 -1.26 -20.46
CA LYS A 17 4.12 -1.79 -20.40
C LYS A 17 5.03 -0.92 -19.52
N GLU A 18 4.93 0.39 -19.65
CA GLU A 18 5.70 1.33 -18.81
C GLU A 18 5.29 1.24 -17.35
N LYS A 19 3.98 1.24 -17.05
CA LYS A 19 3.47 1.04 -15.68
C LYS A 19 3.98 -0.28 -15.08
N THR A 20 3.92 -1.38 -15.82
CA THR A 20 4.44 -2.68 -15.39
C THR A 20 5.93 -2.61 -15.10
N LYS A 21 6.73 -1.98 -15.96
CA LYS A 21 8.17 -1.81 -15.76
C LYS A 21 8.49 -0.98 -14.53
N ILE A 22 7.80 0.16 -14.34
CA ILE A 22 7.98 1.02 -13.16
C ILE A 22 7.67 0.25 -11.88
N LEU A 23 6.54 -0.46 -11.83
CA LEU A 23 6.14 -1.24 -10.66
C LEU A 23 7.13 -2.37 -10.35
N SER A 24 7.64 -3.05 -11.37
CA SER A 24 8.66 -4.09 -11.19
C SER A 24 9.96 -3.53 -10.61
N VAL A 25 10.42 -2.37 -11.11
CA VAL A 25 11.62 -1.71 -10.57
C VAL A 25 11.40 -1.26 -9.13
N LEU A 26 10.27 -0.60 -8.83
CA LEU A 26 9.96 -0.12 -7.49
C LEU A 26 9.83 -1.28 -6.48
N SER A 27 9.13 -2.35 -6.85
CA SER A 27 8.90 -3.48 -5.96
C SER A 27 10.21 -4.23 -5.63
N VAL A 28 11.09 -4.41 -6.62
CA VAL A 28 12.42 -5.04 -6.40
C VAL A 28 13.32 -4.12 -5.57
N ALA A 29 13.33 -2.82 -5.80
CA ALA A 29 14.07 -1.88 -4.95
C ALA A 29 13.56 -1.90 -3.49
N CYS A 30 12.28 -2.12 -3.28
CA CYS A 30 11.68 -2.23 -1.96
C CYS A 30 12.02 -3.54 -1.20
N GLU A 31 12.60 -4.54 -1.87
CA GLU A 31 13.06 -5.79 -1.22
C GLU A 31 14.20 -5.57 -0.22
N GLU A 32 14.97 -4.49 -0.33
CA GLU A 32 15.95 -4.11 0.69
C GLU A 32 15.33 -4.02 2.09
N ARG A 33 14.00 -3.82 2.17
CA ARG A 33 13.26 -3.68 3.43
C ARG A 33 12.38 -4.89 3.77
N GLY A 34 12.15 -5.81 2.84
CA GLY A 34 11.35 -7.00 3.13
C GLY A 34 11.13 -7.88 1.91
N THR A 35 11.36 -9.18 2.10
CA THR A 35 11.29 -10.20 1.05
C THR A 35 10.32 -11.33 1.35
N ASP A 36 9.59 -11.28 2.49
CA ASP A 36 8.77 -12.40 2.93
C ASP A 36 7.46 -12.53 2.15
N ALA A 37 6.90 -11.38 1.77
CA ALA A 37 5.70 -11.34 0.95
C ALA A 37 5.61 -10.03 0.16
N THR A 38 4.94 -10.07 -0.99
CA THR A 38 4.68 -8.90 -1.81
C THR A 38 3.23 -8.88 -2.27
N GLY A 39 2.65 -7.68 -2.31
CA GLY A 39 1.28 -7.49 -2.79
C GLY A 39 1.05 -6.13 -3.41
N ILE A 40 0.03 -6.06 -4.25
CA ILE A 40 -0.46 -4.83 -4.86
C ILE A 40 -1.98 -4.71 -4.76
N ALA A 41 -2.47 -3.48 -4.76
CA ALA A 41 -3.88 -3.15 -4.96
C ALA A 41 -4.01 -2.22 -6.17
N TYR A 42 -5.09 -2.37 -6.93
CA TYR A 42 -5.40 -1.59 -8.12
C TYR A 42 -6.88 -1.69 -8.48
N ASN A 43 -7.41 -0.71 -9.21
CA ASN A 43 -8.75 -0.77 -9.75
C ASN A 43 -8.75 -1.38 -11.16
N SER A 44 -9.69 -2.26 -11.43
CA SER A 44 -9.90 -2.87 -12.74
C SER A 44 -11.34 -3.34 -12.89
N GLY A 45 -11.97 -3.00 -14.02
CA GLY A 45 -13.36 -3.39 -14.30
C GLY A 45 -14.36 -2.85 -13.28
N GLY A 46 -14.15 -1.62 -12.78
CA GLY A 46 -15.03 -0.95 -11.82
C GLY A 46 -14.97 -1.51 -10.39
N SER A 47 -13.92 -2.23 -10.05
CA SER A 47 -13.76 -2.78 -8.69
C SER A 47 -12.30 -2.81 -8.24
N LEU A 48 -12.11 -2.63 -6.94
CA LEU A 48 -10.82 -2.74 -6.26
C LEU A 48 -10.38 -4.20 -6.22
N LYS A 49 -9.14 -4.45 -6.65
CA LYS A 49 -8.50 -5.77 -6.68
C LYS A 49 -7.27 -5.75 -5.79
N VAL A 50 -7.06 -6.83 -5.06
CA VAL A 50 -5.85 -7.08 -4.28
C VAL A 50 -5.22 -8.39 -4.74
N TYR A 51 -3.95 -8.32 -5.13
CA TYR A 51 -3.13 -9.46 -5.45
C TYR A 51 -1.92 -9.49 -4.51
N LYS A 52 -1.72 -10.57 -3.79
CA LYS A 52 -0.60 -10.73 -2.85
C LYS A 52 -0.15 -12.18 -2.75
N ARG A 53 1.15 -12.39 -2.51
CA ARG A 53 1.77 -13.71 -2.38
C ARG A 53 2.87 -13.69 -1.30
N PRO A 54 3.09 -14.80 -0.59
CA PRO A 54 4.22 -14.96 0.34
C PRO A 54 5.51 -15.24 -0.45
N LEU A 55 5.91 -14.28 -1.28
CA LEU A 55 7.07 -14.35 -2.16
C LEU A 55 7.73 -12.97 -2.28
N PRO A 56 9.06 -12.91 -2.45
CA PRO A 56 9.76 -11.68 -2.78
C PRO A 56 9.33 -11.13 -4.15
N ALA A 57 9.45 -9.82 -4.35
CA ALA A 57 8.92 -9.12 -5.53
C ALA A 57 9.58 -9.60 -6.84
N HIS A 58 10.88 -9.92 -6.83
CA HIS A 58 11.59 -10.38 -8.03
C HIS A 58 11.06 -11.72 -8.58
N LEU A 59 10.33 -12.49 -7.77
CA LEU A 59 9.67 -13.73 -8.19
C LEU A 59 8.22 -13.51 -8.67
N LEU A 60 7.72 -12.27 -8.58
CA LEU A 60 6.35 -11.95 -8.95
C LEU A 60 6.29 -11.21 -10.29
N TRP A 61 5.29 -11.56 -11.07
CA TRP A 61 4.95 -10.85 -12.28
C TRP A 61 3.65 -10.07 -12.07
N PHE A 62 3.75 -8.75 -12.00
CA PHE A 62 2.57 -7.89 -11.87
C PHE A 62 1.92 -7.66 -13.23
N LYS A 63 0.66 -8.04 -13.34
CA LYS A 63 -0.13 -7.74 -14.53
C LYS A 63 -0.90 -6.45 -14.30
N VAL A 64 -0.45 -5.36 -14.92
CA VAL A 64 -1.22 -4.11 -15.00
C VAL A 64 -2.25 -4.23 -16.10
N TYR A 65 -3.50 -3.88 -15.81
CA TYR A 65 -4.59 -3.94 -16.79
C TYR A 65 -4.74 -2.60 -17.52
N GLU A 66 -5.39 -2.64 -18.67
CA GLU A 66 -5.75 -1.43 -19.41
C GLU A 66 -6.66 -0.55 -18.53
N GLY A 67 -6.45 0.77 -18.58
CA GLY A 67 -7.22 1.71 -17.76
C GLY A 67 -6.86 1.78 -16.27
N THR A 68 -5.91 0.94 -15.78
CA THR A 68 -5.40 1.07 -14.41
C THR A 68 -4.51 2.32 -14.29
N ASN A 69 -4.91 3.27 -13.45
CA ASN A 69 -4.19 4.54 -13.27
C ASN A 69 -3.47 4.63 -11.92
N LEU A 70 -3.97 3.92 -10.93
CA LEU A 70 -3.38 3.85 -9.59
C LEU A 70 -3.05 2.41 -9.24
N VAL A 71 -1.82 2.19 -8.78
CA VAL A 71 -1.38 0.93 -8.17
C VAL A 71 -0.67 1.24 -6.87
N MET A 72 -1.12 0.63 -5.80
CA MET A 72 -0.52 0.67 -4.47
C MET A 72 0.14 -0.68 -4.18
N GLY A 73 1.37 -0.69 -3.66
CA GLY A 73 2.13 -1.89 -3.39
C GLY A 73 2.81 -1.93 -2.04
N HIS A 74 3.20 -3.14 -1.63
CA HIS A 74 3.87 -3.41 -0.37
C HIS A 74 4.80 -4.61 -0.48
N THR A 75 6.02 -4.47 0.07
CA THR A 75 6.91 -5.60 0.38
C THR A 75 7.01 -5.77 1.89
N ARG A 76 6.89 -7.00 2.36
CA ARG A 76 6.77 -7.31 3.79
C ARG A 76 8.07 -7.90 4.34
N LEU A 77 8.49 -7.40 5.50
CA LEU A 77 9.31 -8.12 6.45
C LEU A 77 8.42 -8.50 7.64
N THR A 78 8.33 -9.78 7.92
CA THR A 78 7.41 -10.31 8.94
C THR A 78 7.90 -9.95 10.34
N THR A 79 7.06 -9.24 11.08
CA THR A 79 7.26 -8.91 12.49
C THR A 79 6.22 -9.59 13.37
N GLN A 80 4.97 -9.70 12.87
CA GLN A 80 3.85 -10.30 13.57
C GLN A 80 2.92 -11.01 12.58
N GLY A 81 2.45 -12.21 12.91
CA GLY A 81 1.65 -13.07 12.05
C GLY A 81 2.47 -13.70 10.93
N SER A 82 2.25 -14.98 10.61
CA SER A 82 3.01 -15.69 9.59
C SER A 82 2.67 -15.20 8.19
N GLU A 83 3.71 -14.93 7.37
CA GLU A 83 3.59 -14.58 5.96
C GLU A 83 2.99 -15.72 5.10
N ARG A 84 3.12 -16.96 5.55
CA ARG A 84 2.55 -18.15 4.87
C ARG A 84 1.04 -18.08 4.74
N TYR A 85 0.40 -17.45 5.71
CA TYR A 85 -1.04 -17.19 5.65
C TYR A 85 -1.26 -15.87 4.91
N ASN A 86 -1.65 -15.98 3.65
CA ASN A 86 -1.76 -14.82 2.76
C ASN A 86 -2.71 -13.73 3.26
N GLN A 87 -3.63 -14.06 4.16
CA GLN A 87 -4.48 -13.10 4.86
C GLN A 87 -3.69 -12.11 5.73
N ASN A 88 -2.50 -12.49 6.22
CA ASN A 88 -1.63 -11.66 7.02
C ASN A 88 -0.76 -10.69 6.19
N ASN A 89 -0.78 -10.85 4.86
CA ASN A 89 0.04 -10.02 3.97
C ASN A 89 -0.72 -8.80 3.47
N HIS A 90 0.01 -7.71 3.23
CA HIS A 90 -0.53 -6.47 2.67
C HIS A 90 -0.64 -6.53 1.13
N PRO A 91 -1.50 -5.69 0.54
CA PRO A 91 -2.49 -4.83 1.16
C PRO A 91 -3.67 -5.60 1.75
N PHE A 92 -4.35 -4.99 2.74
CA PHE A 92 -5.61 -5.48 3.28
C PHE A 92 -6.77 -4.78 2.60
N SER A 93 -7.83 -5.52 2.27
CA SER A 93 -9.09 -4.93 1.83
C SER A 93 -9.96 -4.56 3.03
N GLY A 94 -10.69 -3.46 2.91
CA GLY A 94 -11.69 -3.00 3.88
C GLY A 94 -12.85 -2.29 3.17
N GLN A 95 -13.91 -2.03 3.93
CA GLN A 95 -15.10 -1.32 3.49
C GLN A 95 -15.50 -0.28 4.54
N ALA A 96 -15.56 1.00 4.15
CA ALA A 96 -16.02 2.08 5.03
C ALA A 96 -17.22 2.78 4.36
N GLY A 97 -18.41 2.53 4.89
CA GLY A 97 -19.66 2.92 4.24
C GLY A 97 -19.77 2.32 2.83
N ASN A 98 -19.89 3.16 1.83
CA ASN A 98 -20.00 2.75 0.43
C ASN A 98 -18.65 2.66 -0.29
N THR A 99 -17.54 3.00 0.37
CA THR A 99 -16.20 3.03 -0.23
C THR A 99 -15.42 1.76 0.09
N SER A 100 -15.05 1.00 -0.95
CA SER A 100 -14.09 -0.10 -0.81
C SER A 100 -12.68 0.48 -0.82
N PHE A 101 -11.83 -0.01 0.08
CA PHE A 101 -10.44 0.47 0.13
C PHE A 101 -9.44 -0.67 0.33
N ALA A 102 -8.19 -0.40 -0.03
CA ALA A 102 -7.05 -1.23 0.31
C ALA A 102 -6.09 -0.44 1.19
N LEU A 103 -5.51 -1.07 2.20
CA LEU A 103 -4.58 -0.45 3.14
C LEU A 103 -3.28 -1.24 3.22
N ALA A 104 -2.15 -0.54 3.16
CA ALA A 104 -0.84 -1.10 3.46
C ALA A 104 -0.10 -0.22 4.48
N HIS A 105 0.67 -0.87 5.35
CA HIS A 105 1.35 -0.25 6.48
C HIS A 105 2.83 -0.62 6.49
N ASN A 106 3.68 0.38 6.65
CA ASN A 106 5.11 0.24 6.96
C ASN A 106 5.33 0.72 8.39
N GLY A 107 5.66 -0.20 9.29
CA GLY A 107 5.90 0.08 10.70
C GLY A 107 5.54 -1.06 11.62
N VAL A 108 5.41 -0.73 12.92
CA VAL A 108 4.99 -1.63 13.99
C VAL A 108 4.08 -0.86 14.93
N LEU A 109 2.87 -1.38 15.17
CA LEU A 109 1.90 -0.83 16.11
C LEU A 109 1.91 -1.62 17.40
N SER A 110 1.95 -0.92 18.54
CA SER A 110 2.06 -1.53 19.87
C SER A 110 0.72 -1.69 20.58
N ASN A 111 -0.32 -1.02 20.15
CA ASN A 111 -1.58 -0.93 20.86
C ASN A 111 -2.78 -1.61 20.17
N ASP A 112 -2.55 -2.41 19.13
CA ASP A 112 -3.58 -3.10 18.34
C ASP A 112 -4.60 -3.87 19.19
N LYS A 113 -4.12 -4.67 20.15
CA LYS A 113 -4.97 -5.46 21.06
C LYS A 113 -5.79 -4.58 22.00
N ARG A 114 -5.20 -3.45 22.46
CA ARG A 114 -5.91 -2.50 23.30
C ARG A 114 -7.02 -1.80 22.54
N LEU A 115 -6.73 -1.29 21.34
CA LEU A 115 -7.70 -0.62 20.50
C LEU A 115 -8.86 -1.53 20.12
N ARG A 116 -8.59 -2.80 19.80
CA ARG A 116 -9.64 -3.77 19.48
C ARG A 116 -10.64 -3.91 20.62
N ARG A 117 -10.15 -3.99 21.86
CA ARG A 117 -11.04 -4.09 23.05
C ARG A 117 -11.76 -2.77 23.35
N GLN A 118 -11.06 -1.62 23.25
CA GLN A 118 -11.62 -0.32 23.57
C GLN A 118 -12.75 0.11 22.61
N HIS A 119 -12.66 -0.30 21.35
CA HIS A 119 -13.62 0.03 20.31
C HIS A 119 -14.58 -1.12 19.98
N ASP A 120 -14.56 -2.22 20.73
CA ASP A 120 -15.38 -3.43 20.51
C ASP A 120 -15.32 -3.90 19.04
N LEU A 121 -14.10 -3.92 18.48
CA LEU A 121 -13.91 -4.25 17.06
C LEU A 121 -14.03 -5.78 16.85
N PRO A 122 -14.54 -6.21 15.69
CA PRO A 122 -14.77 -7.60 15.39
C PRO A 122 -13.53 -8.48 15.55
N ALA A 123 -13.71 -9.71 16.01
CA ALA A 123 -12.65 -10.71 16.01
C ALA A 123 -12.20 -11.01 14.57
N THR A 124 -10.91 -11.24 14.38
CA THR A 124 -10.31 -11.52 13.08
C THR A 124 -9.31 -12.65 13.16
N LYS A 125 -9.15 -13.39 12.04
CA LYS A 125 -8.08 -14.39 11.85
C LYS A 125 -6.78 -13.75 11.35
N ILE A 126 -6.78 -12.45 11.05
CA ILE A 126 -5.58 -11.72 10.64
C ILE A 126 -4.79 -11.39 11.90
N GLU A 127 -3.54 -11.84 11.92
CA GLU A 127 -2.68 -11.82 13.12
C GLU A 127 -1.78 -10.60 13.19
N THR A 128 -1.74 -9.77 12.14
CA THR A 128 -0.87 -8.58 12.09
C THR A 128 -1.45 -7.41 12.88
N ASP A 129 -0.58 -6.66 13.53
CA ASP A 129 -0.88 -5.40 14.21
C ASP A 129 -1.53 -4.37 13.26
N SER A 130 -1.09 -4.35 12.01
CA SER A 130 -1.54 -3.41 10.99
C SER A 130 -3.04 -3.47 10.69
N TYR A 131 -3.69 -4.64 10.90
CA TYR A 131 -5.10 -4.81 10.56
C TYR A 131 -6.03 -3.99 11.45
N ILE A 132 -5.56 -3.53 12.61
CA ILE A 132 -6.32 -2.62 13.48
C ILE A 132 -6.68 -1.31 12.75
N ALA A 133 -5.79 -0.81 11.88
CA ALA A 133 -6.06 0.41 11.11
C ALA A 133 -7.24 0.22 10.12
N VAL A 134 -7.33 -0.97 9.50
CA VAL A 134 -8.49 -1.32 8.65
C VAL A 134 -9.77 -1.33 9.47
N GLN A 135 -9.78 -2.03 10.61
CA GLN A 135 -10.96 -2.14 11.47
C GLN A 135 -11.43 -0.79 12.01
N LEU A 136 -10.51 0.12 12.34
CA LEU A 136 -10.85 1.48 12.78
C LEU A 136 -11.52 2.29 11.66
N LEU A 137 -11.04 2.16 10.41
CA LEU A 137 -11.65 2.82 9.26
C LEU A 137 -13.02 2.22 8.92
N GLU A 138 -13.17 0.89 8.99
CA GLU A 138 -14.47 0.23 8.81
C GLU A 138 -15.49 0.68 9.87
N ALA A 139 -15.06 0.77 11.14
CA ALA A 139 -15.89 1.22 12.24
C ALA A 139 -16.29 2.71 12.15
N SER A 140 -15.53 3.54 11.43
CA SER A 140 -15.89 4.96 11.22
C SER A 140 -17.09 5.15 10.28
N GLY A 141 -17.42 4.13 9.46
CA GLY A 141 -18.55 4.15 8.54
C GLY A 141 -18.35 5.01 7.29
N GLU A 142 -17.21 5.71 7.17
CA GLU A 142 -16.83 6.49 5.98
C GLU A 142 -15.32 6.55 5.82
N LEU A 143 -14.85 6.74 4.59
CA LEU A 143 -13.44 7.02 4.31
C LEU A 143 -13.29 8.50 3.96
N SER A 144 -12.72 9.27 4.88
CA SER A 144 -12.53 10.71 4.76
C SER A 144 -11.21 11.13 5.39
N PHE A 145 -10.75 12.37 5.16
CA PHE A 145 -9.61 12.92 5.89
C PHE A 145 -9.82 12.88 7.41
N ALA A 146 -11.05 13.11 7.87
CA ALA A 146 -11.38 13.08 9.30
C ALA A 146 -11.25 11.67 9.88
N SER A 147 -11.76 10.64 9.18
CA SER A 147 -11.64 9.26 9.64
C SER A 147 -10.19 8.76 9.61
N LEU A 148 -9.40 9.15 8.58
CA LEU A 148 -7.98 8.84 8.50
C LEU A 148 -7.18 9.51 9.62
N ALA A 149 -7.43 10.78 9.91
CA ALA A 149 -6.81 11.50 11.01
C ALA A 149 -7.18 10.87 12.37
N SER A 150 -8.47 10.59 12.60
CA SER A 150 -8.95 9.94 13.82
C SER A 150 -8.35 8.53 14.01
N MET A 151 -8.17 7.77 12.93
CA MET A 151 -7.45 6.49 12.98
C MET A 151 -5.99 6.72 13.39
N ALA A 152 -5.27 7.64 12.72
CA ALA A 152 -3.86 7.90 12.95
C ALA A 152 -3.58 8.37 14.40
N GLU A 153 -4.42 9.23 14.96
CA GLU A 153 -4.32 9.72 16.34
C GLU A 153 -4.48 8.62 17.39
N LYS A 154 -5.15 7.53 17.06
CA LYS A 154 -5.34 6.39 17.98
C LYS A 154 -4.17 5.41 17.95
N LEU A 155 -3.40 5.39 16.85
CA LEU A 155 -2.31 4.43 16.68
C LEU A 155 -1.09 4.79 17.53
N GLU A 156 -0.51 3.81 18.20
CA GLU A 156 0.75 3.94 18.94
C GLU A 156 1.81 3.04 18.30
N GLY A 157 2.98 3.60 18.08
CA GLY A 157 4.10 2.92 17.43
C GLY A 157 4.62 3.72 16.25
N SER A 158 5.43 3.08 15.42
CA SER A 158 5.94 3.70 14.20
C SER A 158 5.08 3.31 13.00
N PHE A 159 4.71 4.27 12.16
CA PHE A 159 3.92 3.95 10.97
C PHE A 159 4.11 4.95 9.82
N THR A 160 3.88 4.47 8.65
CA THR A 160 3.41 5.20 7.47
C THR A 160 2.42 4.27 6.76
N ILE A 161 1.25 4.78 6.42
CA ILE A 161 0.14 4.02 5.87
C ILE A 161 -0.22 4.59 4.50
N SER A 162 -0.45 3.71 3.52
CA SER A 162 -1.09 4.05 2.26
C SER A 162 -2.48 3.44 2.21
N VAL A 163 -3.46 4.22 1.75
CA VAL A 163 -4.85 3.80 1.56
C VAL A 163 -5.28 4.17 0.16
N MET A 164 -5.78 3.20 -0.59
CA MET A 164 -6.29 3.36 -1.96
C MET A 164 -7.78 3.04 -1.97
N THR A 165 -8.59 3.86 -2.66
CA THR A 165 -10.03 3.63 -2.82
C THR A 165 -10.37 2.97 -4.15
N ASP A 166 -11.62 2.51 -4.28
CA ASP A 166 -12.21 2.02 -5.53
C ASP A 166 -12.48 3.14 -6.56
N THR A 167 -12.27 4.41 -6.17
CA THR A 167 -12.38 5.62 -7.02
C THR A 167 -11.03 6.20 -7.46
N ASP A 168 -9.92 5.46 -7.30
CA ASP A 168 -8.56 5.89 -7.60
C ASP A 168 -8.05 7.07 -6.74
N ASP A 169 -8.58 7.25 -5.53
CA ASP A 169 -7.97 8.15 -4.54
C ASP A 169 -6.85 7.43 -3.79
N LEU A 170 -5.74 8.12 -3.57
CA LEU A 170 -4.62 7.65 -2.77
C LEU A 170 -4.37 8.58 -1.59
N TYR A 171 -4.48 8.05 -0.39
CA TYR A 171 -4.11 8.74 0.84
C TYR A 171 -2.81 8.17 1.39
N LEU A 172 -1.91 9.08 1.78
CA LEU A 172 -0.66 8.75 2.46
C LEU A 172 -0.69 9.38 3.86
N VAL A 173 -0.78 8.52 4.87
CA VAL A 173 -0.80 8.94 6.28
C VAL A 173 0.62 8.76 6.82
N LYS A 174 1.34 9.87 6.95
CA LYS A 174 2.75 9.90 7.35
C LYS A 174 2.89 10.03 8.87
N GLY A 175 3.44 9.00 9.50
CA GLY A 175 4.01 9.02 10.86
C GLY A 175 5.53 9.09 10.81
N ASP A 176 6.22 8.27 11.61
CA ASP A 176 7.69 8.31 11.76
C ASP A 176 8.45 7.65 10.61
N ASN A 177 7.85 6.64 9.97
CA ASN A 177 8.54 5.89 8.93
C ASN A 177 8.65 6.67 7.61
N PRO A 178 9.75 6.48 6.86
CA PRO A 178 10.01 7.26 5.66
C PRO A 178 9.03 6.94 4.53
N ILE A 179 8.76 7.97 3.73
CA ILE A 179 8.14 7.86 2.41
C ILE A 179 8.67 8.98 1.53
N CYS A 180 9.07 8.65 0.32
CA CYS A 180 9.51 9.58 -0.70
C CYS A 180 8.48 9.60 -1.83
N ILE A 181 8.16 10.79 -2.33
CA ILE A 181 7.22 11.00 -3.42
C ILE A 181 7.96 11.74 -4.53
N TYR A 182 7.86 11.25 -5.74
CA TYR A 182 8.46 11.86 -6.93
C TYR A 182 7.37 12.22 -7.93
N HIS A 183 7.35 13.48 -8.35
CA HIS A 183 6.43 14.00 -9.35
C HIS A 183 7.10 14.15 -10.71
N TYR A 184 6.56 13.50 -11.71
CA TYR A 184 6.97 13.62 -13.11
C TYR A 184 5.93 14.45 -13.88
N GLU A 185 5.93 15.76 -13.62
CA GLU A 185 4.89 16.70 -14.08
C GLU A 185 4.66 16.63 -15.58
N LYS A 186 5.73 16.65 -16.40
CA LYS A 186 5.63 16.59 -17.88
C LYS A 186 4.95 15.30 -18.38
N LEU A 187 5.10 14.22 -17.65
CA LEU A 187 4.51 12.91 -17.95
C LEU A 187 3.18 12.66 -17.23
N GLY A 188 2.84 13.50 -16.25
CA GLY A 188 1.55 13.44 -15.55
C GLY A 188 1.42 12.27 -14.61
N PHE A 189 2.49 11.89 -13.87
CA PHE A 189 2.40 10.81 -12.91
C PHE A 189 3.23 11.06 -11.64
N TYR A 190 2.83 10.39 -10.56
CA TYR A 190 3.60 10.28 -9.33
C TYR A 190 4.06 8.85 -9.12
N ILE A 191 5.23 8.68 -8.51
CA ILE A 191 5.64 7.44 -7.84
C ILE A 191 5.96 7.72 -6.40
N TYR A 192 5.80 6.71 -5.54
CA TYR A 192 6.23 6.79 -4.15
C TYR A 192 6.87 5.49 -3.70
N ALA A 193 7.78 5.59 -2.72
CA ALA A 193 8.37 4.44 -2.05
C ALA A 193 8.83 4.80 -0.63
N SER A 194 8.83 3.83 0.28
CA SER A 194 9.40 4.00 1.65
C SER A 194 10.92 4.01 1.67
N THR A 195 11.58 3.69 0.57
CA THR A 195 13.01 3.84 0.37
C THR A 195 13.26 4.91 -0.68
N GLU A 196 14.36 5.64 -0.56
CA GLU A 196 14.81 6.49 -1.65
C GLU A 196 15.33 5.58 -2.76
N PRO A 197 14.68 5.52 -3.94
CA PRO A 197 15.19 4.73 -5.04
C PRO A 197 16.55 5.28 -5.45
N ASP A 198 17.54 4.40 -5.61
CA ASP A 198 18.87 4.81 -6.08
C ASP A 198 18.69 5.59 -7.39
N ARG A 199 19.13 6.85 -7.40
CA ARG A 199 19.04 7.77 -8.54
C ARG A 199 19.68 7.19 -9.82
N LYS A 200 20.53 6.16 -9.70
CA LYS A 200 21.14 5.47 -10.82
C LYS A 200 20.20 4.47 -11.51
N SER A 201 19.30 3.85 -10.78
CA SER A 201 18.34 2.86 -11.34
C SER A 201 17.09 3.50 -11.96
N THR A 202 16.77 4.74 -11.59
CA THR A 202 15.60 5.49 -12.10
C THR A 202 15.89 6.39 -13.30
N ARG A 203 17.10 6.40 -13.83
CA ARG A 203 17.35 6.97 -15.16
C ARG A 203 16.67 6.09 -16.20
N LEU A 204 15.38 6.31 -16.39
CA LEU A 204 14.72 6.03 -17.65
C LEU A 204 15.56 6.75 -18.70
N ASN A 205 16.28 5.98 -19.53
CA ASN A 205 17.07 6.52 -20.61
C ASN A 205 16.21 7.50 -21.41
N SER A 206 16.37 8.78 -21.15
CA SER A 206 15.95 9.87 -22.04
C SER A 206 16.98 9.97 -23.16
N SER A 207 17.05 8.95 -23.98
CA SER A 207 17.77 8.99 -25.25
C SER A 207 16.79 8.58 -26.35
N HIS A 208 16.35 9.58 -27.01
CA HIS A 208 15.77 9.86 -28.33
C HIS A 208 14.40 10.49 -28.30
#